data_0db027d7b7fde92feaa2f369dd382bfd
#
_entry.id   0db027d7b7fde92feaa2f369dd382bfd
#
_cell.length_a   1.000
_cell.length_b   1.000
_cell.length_c   1.000
_cell.angle_alpha   90.00
_cell.angle_beta   90.00
_cell.angle_gamma   90.00
#
_symmetry.space_group_name_H-M   'P 1'
#
loop_
_entity.id
_entity.type
_entity.pdbx_description
1 polymer ?
#
loop_
_entity_poly.entity_id
_entity_poly.type
_entity_poly.pdbx_seq_one_letter_code
_entity_poly.pdbx_strand_id
1 'polypeptide(L)'
;MIDNKVDFITHCPECGSLLERESGEAQHYCKNETGCPPQRIGKIQHFIGRKAMDIEGLGGETVVLLFQQGLLNSVADLYRLEKEQILPLERMAEKSVSNLIDGIEKSKEKPFSKVLFGLGIRFVGETVAKKLCKQFKSIQALQQASLEELIQTED
;
A
#
# COMPACT_ATOMS: atom_id res chain seq x y z
N MET A 1 17.19 36.28 -22.75
CA MET A 1 16.60 34.91 -22.77
C MET A 1 17.32 34.11 -21.70
N ILE A 2 16.60 33.77 -20.62
CA ILE A 2 17.16 32.91 -19.57
C ILE A 2 16.86 31.48 -20.03
N ASP A 3 17.92 30.81 -20.51
CA ASP A 3 17.83 29.40 -20.89
C ASP A 3 17.85 28.55 -19.60
N ASN A 4 16.69 28.49 -18.94
CA ASN A 4 16.50 27.65 -17.77
C ASN A 4 16.35 26.20 -18.24
N LYS A 5 17.45 25.55 -18.60
CA LYS A 5 17.49 24.09 -18.66
C LYS A 5 17.23 23.57 -17.27
N VAL A 6 16.07 22.98 -17.06
CA VAL A 6 15.76 22.24 -15.85
C VAL A 6 16.46 20.89 -15.95
N ASP A 7 17.53 20.73 -15.16
CA ASP A 7 18.16 19.42 -15.00
C ASP A 7 17.32 18.56 -14.05
N PHE A 8 16.77 17.48 -14.57
CA PHE A 8 16.03 16.53 -13.76
C PHE A 8 16.98 15.69 -12.93
N ILE A 9 16.56 15.41 -11.67
CA ILE A 9 17.30 14.48 -10.81
C ILE A 9 17.31 13.09 -11.45
N THR A 10 18.44 12.40 -11.34
CA THR A 10 18.62 11.05 -11.90
C THR A 10 18.42 9.94 -10.87
N HIS A 11 18.47 10.28 -9.59
CA HIS A 11 18.34 9.34 -8.48
C HIS A 11 17.25 9.78 -7.53
N CYS A 12 16.60 8.82 -6.92
CA CYS A 12 15.57 9.05 -5.90
C CYS A 12 16.21 9.73 -4.67
N PRO A 13 15.72 10.89 -4.22
CA PRO A 13 16.27 11.60 -3.07
C PRO A 13 16.11 10.83 -1.75
N GLU A 14 15.17 9.89 -1.69
CA GLU A 14 14.86 9.14 -0.48
C GLU A 14 15.64 7.82 -0.33
N CYS A 15 15.86 7.11 -1.43
CA CYS A 15 16.52 5.80 -1.38
C CYS A 15 17.77 5.68 -2.28
N GLY A 16 18.12 6.72 -3.04
CA GLY A 16 19.30 6.73 -3.91
C GLY A 16 19.20 5.86 -5.17
N SER A 17 18.10 5.17 -5.39
CA SER A 17 17.93 4.32 -6.58
C SER A 17 17.80 5.16 -7.85
N LEU A 18 18.27 4.62 -8.97
CA LEU A 18 18.13 5.26 -10.28
C LEU A 18 16.64 5.45 -10.62
N LEU A 19 16.31 6.64 -11.10
CA LEU A 19 14.97 6.93 -11.60
C LEU A 19 14.84 6.48 -13.04
N GLU A 20 13.71 5.87 -13.36
CA GLU A 20 13.38 5.41 -14.70
C GLU A 20 12.23 6.22 -15.29
N ARG A 21 12.32 6.49 -16.58
CA ARG A 21 11.27 7.14 -17.36
C ARG A 21 10.82 6.19 -18.46
N GLU A 22 9.54 5.89 -18.49
CA GLU A 22 8.97 5.07 -19.55
C GLU A 22 8.84 5.89 -20.85
N SER A 23 8.98 5.21 -21.98
CA SER A 23 8.87 5.87 -23.29
C SER A 23 7.49 6.49 -23.47
N GLY A 24 7.45 7.79 -23.79
CA GLY A 24 6.22 8.54 -23.94
C GLY A 24 5.69 9.19 -22.66
N GLU A 25 6.26 8.90 -21.48
CA GLU A 25 5.90 9.57 -20.23
C GLU A 25 6.84 10.75 -19.93
N ALA A 26 6.30 11.81 -19.33
CA ALA A 26 7.09 12.96 -18.88
C ALA A 26 7.73 12.73 -17.51
N GLN A 27 7.18 11.83 -16.71
CA GLN A 27 7.54 11.62 -15.31
C GLN A 27 8.64 10.57 -15.15
N HIS A 28 9.48 10.78 -14.14
CA HIS A 28 10.51 9.83 -13.70
C HIS A 28 10.00 9.11 -12.46
N TYR A 29 10.23 7.81 -12.38
CA TYR A 29 9.75 6.96 -11.31
C TYR A 29 10.89 6.25 -10.60
N CYS A 30 10.80 6.14 -9.28
CA CYS A 30 11.62 5.25 -8.49
C CYS A 30 11.01 3.83 -8.53
N LYS A 31 11.72 2.88 -9.13
CA LYS A 31 11.26 1.48 -9.24
C LYS A 31 11.57 0.64 -7.99
N ASN A 32 12.21 1.21 -6.99
CA ASN A 32 12.55 0.51 -5.75
C ASN A 32 11.33 0.41 -4.79
N GLU A 33 10.33 -0.32 -5.20
CA GLU A 33 9.05 -0.43 -4.47
C GLU A 33 9.18 -1.10 -3.09
N THR A 34 10.16 -1.96 -2.93
CA THR A 34 10.38 -2.73 -1.69
C THR A 34 11.36 -2.08 -0.73
N GLY A 35 12.24 -1.21 -1.24
CA GLY A 35 13.29 -0.57 -0.45
C GLY A 35 13.09 0.92 -0.18
N CYS A 36 12.26 1.60 -0.98
CA CYS A 36 12.04 3.04 -0.82
C CYS A 36 11.04 3.33 0.31
N PRO A 37 11.45 4.01 1.41
CA PRO A 37 10.59 4.22 2.57
C PRO A 37 9.27 4.93 2.26
N PRO A 38 9.22 6.05 1.51
CA PRO A 38 7.96 6.70 1.16
C PRO A 38 7.00 5.81 0.37
N GLN A 39 7.51 4.94 -0.52
CA GLN A 39 6.68 4.02 -1.27
C GLN A 39 6.09 2.94 -0.37
N ARG A 40 6.88 2.41 0.55
CA ARG A 40 6.41 1.41 1.53
C ARG A 40 5.35 2.00 2.45
N ILE A 41 5.60 3.18 3.00
CA ILE A 41 4.63 3.93 3.81
C ILE A 41 3.36 4.21 3.01
N GLY A 42 3.50 4.71 1.78
CA GLY A 42 2.38 5.02 0.88
C GLY A 42 1.51 3.79 0.56
N LYS A 43 2.13 2.62 0.35
CA LYS A 43 1.40 1.35 0.15
C LYS A 43 0.58 0.96 1.39
N ILE A 44 1.14 1.12 2.58
CA ILE A 44 0.43 0.83 3.84
C ILE A 44 -0.72 1.82 4.04
N GLN A 45 -0.47 3.13 3.82
CA GLN A 45 -1.51 4.15 3.92
C GLN A 45 -2.65 3.94 2.92
N HIS A 46 -2.35 3.51 1.70
CA HIS A 46 -3.35 3.14 0.70
C HIS A 46 -4.18 1.94 1.18
N PHE A 47 -3.52 0.90 1.70
CA PHE A 47 -4.18 -0.31 2.18
C PHE A 47 -5.16 -0.05 3.32
N ILE A 48 -4.81 0.81 4.28
CA ILE A 48 -5.68 1.14 5.43
C ILE A 48 -6.80 2.13 5.07
N GLY A 49 -6.74 2.74 3.89
CA GLY A 49 -7.64 3.81 3.46
C GLY A 49 -9.10 3.36 3.34
N ARG A 50 -10.03 4.33 3.37
CA ARG A 50 -11.49 4.11 3.33
C ARG A 50 -11.97 3.28 2.15
N LYS A 51 -11.34 3.43 0.99
CA LYS A 51 -11.72 2.67 -0.22
C LYS A 51 -11.20 1.23 -0.21
N ALA A 52 -10.17 0.96 0.58
CA ALA A 52 -9.56 -0.35 0.76
C ALA A 52 -10.06 -1.03 2.04
N MET A 53 -9.20 -1.28 2.98
CA MET A 53 -9.51 -2.02 4.20
C MET A 53 -10.23 -1.18 5.27
N ASP A 54 -10.20 0.15 5.16
CA ASP A 54 -10.91 1.09 6.05
C ASP A 54 -10.65 0.78 7.54
N ILE A 55 -9.38 0.78 7.92
CA ILE A 55 -8.96 0.44 9.28
C ILE A 55 -9.11 1.67 10.18
N GLU A 56 -10.14 1.67 10.99
CA GLU A 56 -10.39 2.71 11.97
C GLU A 56 -9.29 2.73 13.05
N GLY A 57 -8.98 3.91 13.56
CA GLY A 57 -7.96 4.07 14.60
C GLY A 57 -6.50 4.06 14.11
N LEU A 58 -6.27 3.81 12.82
CA LEU A 58 -4.95 3.83 12.20
C LEU A 58 -4.87 4.95 11.15
N GLY A 59 -4.31 6.08 11.54
CA GLY A 59 -4.07 7.21 10.65
C GLY A 59 -2.69 7.18 9.99
N GLY A 60 -2.51 8.06 8.99
CA GLY A 60 -1.23 8.14 8.26
C GLY A 60 -0.03 8.46 9.15
N GLU A 61 -0.19 9.31 10.16
CA GLU A 61 0.88 9.64 11.14
C GLU A 61 1.27 8.43 12.00
N THR A 62 0.27 7.63 12.41
CA THR A 62 0.51 6.41 13.18
C THR A 62 1.24 5.36 12.33
N VAL A 63 0.92 5.25 11.05
CA VAL A 63 1.66 4.40 10.10
C VAL A 63 3.13 4.80 10.04
N VAL A 64 3.42 6.11 9.91
CA VAL A 64 4.80 6.62 9.90
C VAL A 64 5.52 6.31 11.20
N LEU A 65 4.87 6.53 12.35
CA LEU A 65 5.44 6.20 13.67
C LEU A 65 5.79 4.72 13.78
N LEU A 66 4.85 3.83 13.47
CA LEU A 66 5.06 2.37 13.54
C LEU A 66 6.14 1.91 12.55
N PHE A 67 6.21 2.52 11.37
CA PHE A 67 7.26 2.25 10.39
C PHE A 67 8.64 2.67 10.91
N GLN A 68 8.77 3.85 11.50
CA GLN A 68 10.03 4.34 12.09
C GLN A 68 10.50 3.48 13.26
N GLN A 69 9.57 2.92 14.02
CA GLN A 69 9.87 1.98 15.11
C GLN A 69 10.17 0.55 14.63
N GLY A 70 10.11 0.30 13.33
CA GLY A 70 10.37 -1.03 12.75
C GLY A 70 9.26 -2.05 12.97
N LEU A 71 8.12 -1.64 13.53
CA LEU A 71 6.97 -2.51 13.82
C LEU A 71 6.10 -2.77 12.58
N LEU A 72 6.13 -1.87 11.60
CA LEU A 72 5.26 -1.92 10.44
C LEU A 72 6.07 -1.66 9.17
N ASN A 73 6.53 -2.71 8.52
CA ASN A 73 7.33 -2.63 7.30
C ASN A 73 6.55 -2.97 6.03
N SER A 74 5.44 -3.68 6.16
CA SER A 74 4.57 -4.10 5.06
C SER A 74 3.12 -4.18 5.54
N VAL A 75 2.18 -4.32 4.61
CA VAL A 75 0.76 -4.51 4.96
C VAL A 75 0.52 -5.79 5.78
N ALA A 76 1.35 -6.82 5.60
CA ALA A 76 1.23 -8.06 6.35
C ALA A 76 1.55 -7.89 7.84
N ASP A 77 2.44 -6.95 8.17
CA ASP A 77 2.82 -6.69 9.56
C ASP A 77 1.67 -6.07 10.38
N LEU A 78 0.70 -5.42 9.72
CA LEU A 78 -0.52 -4.93 10.38
C LEU A 78 -1.20 -6.02 11.21
N TYR A 79 -1.27 -7.22 10.65
CA TYR A 79 -1.95 -8.37 11.26
C TYR A 79 -1.09 -9.14 12.26
N ARG A 80 0.13 -8.67 12.51
CA ARG A 80 1.08 -9.19 13.51
C ARG A 80 1.32 -8.20 14.65
N LEU A 81 0.73 -7.01 14.58
CA LEU A 81 0.86 -5.99 15.62
C LEU A 81 0.17 -6.45 16.90
N GLU A 82 0.89 -6.33 18.02
CA GLU A 82 0.40 -6.63 19.35
C GLU A 82 0.27 -5.35 20.17
N LYS A 83 -0.73 -5.31 21.04
CA LYS A 83 -1.02 -4.15 21.90
C LYS A 83 0.20 -3.74 22.73
N GLU A 84 0.93 -4.70 23.23
CA GLU A 84 2.11 -4.55 24.09
C GLU A 84 3.28 -3.87 23.38
N GLN A 85 3.36 -4.00 22.06
CA GLN A 85 4.38 -3.34 21.24
C GLN A 85 4.09 -1.86 21.00
N ILE A 86 2.81 -1.50 20.97
CA ILE A 86 2.34 -0.15 20.59
C ILE A 86 2.17 0.74 21.82
N LEU A 87 1.71 0.19 22.94
CA LEU A 87 1.45 0.93 24.17
C LEU A 87 2.62 1.78 24.68
N PRO A 88 3.90 1.33 24.61
CA PRO A 88 5.03 2.12 25.07
C PRO A 88 5.39 3.31 24.18
N LEU A 89 4.79 3.41 22.97
CA LEU A 89 5.14 4.46 22.02
C LEU A 89 4.56 5.80 22.43
N GLU A 90 5.30 6.87 22.15
CA GLU A 90 4.83 8.24 22.37
C GLU A 90 3.48 8.50 21.69
N ARG A 91 2.59 9.22 22.36
CA ARG A 91 1.26 9.59 21.87
C ARG A 91 0.28 8.44 21.65
N MET A 92 0.61 7.24 22.13
CA MET A 92 -0.27 6.06 22.01
C MET A 92 -0.97 5.79 23.36
N ALA A 93 -2.15 6.40 23.56
CA ALA A 93 -2.99 6.12 24.71
C ALA A 93 -3.66 4.75 24.59
N GLU A 94 -3.92 4.09 25.72
CA GLU A 94 -4.50 2.74 25.80
C GLU A 94 -5.78 2.60 24.95
N LYS A 95 -6.68 3.60 25.01
CA LYS A 95 -7.91 3.62 24.21
C LYS A 95 -7.62 3.67 22.71
N SER A 96 -6.64 4.47 22.30
CA SER A 96 -6.24 4.59 20.88
C SER A 96 -5.65 3.29 20.37
N VAL A 97 -4.82 2.63 21.16
CA VAL A 97 -4.23 1.33 20.83
C VAL A 97 -5.31 0.26 20.72
N SER A 98 -6.26 0.21 21.66
CA SER A 98 -7.37 -0.73 21.60
C SER A 98 -8.23 -0.51 20.35
N ASN A 99 -8.58 0.73 20.02
CA ASN A 99 -9.33 1.05 18.81
C ASN A 99 -8.59 0.64 17.54
N LEU A 100 -7.26 0.82 17.50
CA LEU A 100 -6.42 0.43 16.39
C LEU A 100 -6.44 -1.10 16.19
N ILE A 101 -6.21 -1.86 17.25
CA ILE A 101 -6.23 -3.34 17.21
C ILE A 101 -7.62 -3.84 16.80
N ASP A 102 -8.68 -3.28 17.38
CA ASP A 102 -10.06 -3.63 17.01
C ASP A 102 -10.35 -3.31 15.53
N GLY A 103 -9.84 -2.19 15.02
CA GLY A 103 -9.96 -1.82 13.60
C GLY A 103 -9.25 -2.82 12.69
N ILE A 104 -8.06 -3.29 13.06
CA ILE A 104 -7.33 -4.33 12.34
C ILE A 104 -8.13 -5.65 12.34
N GLU A 105 -8.65 -6.09 13.49
CA GLU A 105 -9.44 -7.32 13.57
C GLU A 105 -10.71 -7.23 12.70
N LYS A 106 -11.45 -6.14 12.78
CA LYS A 106 -12.63 -5.92 11.92
C LYS A 106 -12.29 -5.92 10.43
N SER A 107 -11.11 -5.46 10.06
CA SER A 107 -10.69 -5.45 8.65
C SER A 107 -10.56 -6.84 8.04
N LYS A 108 -10.36 -7.89 8.85
CA LYS A 108 -10.29 -9.29 8.38
C LYS A 108 -11.60 -9.77 7.75
N GLU A 109 -12.72 -9.11 8.04
CA GLU A 109 -14.03 -9.41 7.46
C GLU A 109 -14.28 -8.71 6.11
N LYS A 110 -13.36 -7.84 5.66
CA LYS A 110 -13.52 -7.13 4.39
C LYS A 110 -13.45 -8.10 3.21
N PRO A 111 -14.27 -7.86 2.16
CA PRO A 111 -14.30 -8.74 0.99
C PRO A 111 -12.99 -8.72 0.22
N PHE A 112 -12.67 -9.81 -0.48
CA PHE A 112 -11.44 -9.98 -1.26
C PHE A 112 -11.16 -8.83 -2.23
N SER A 113 -12.19 -8.23 -2.83
CA SER A 113 -12.05 -7.08 -3.73
C SER A 113 -11.44 -5.85 -3.04
N LYS A 114 -11.71 -5.65 -1.74
CA LYS A 114 -11.12 -4.58 -0.95
C LYS A 114 -9.64 -4.86 -0.64
N VAL A 115 -9.31 -6.10 -0.34
CA VAL A 115 -7.92 -6.54 -0.15
C VAL A 115 -7.13 -6.34 -1.45
N LEU A 116 -7.65 -6.82 -2.57
CA LEU A 116 -6.98 -6.73 -3.87
C LEU A 116 -6.75 -5.26 -4.28
N PHE A 117 -7.75 -4.40 -4.14
CA PHE A 117 -7.59 -2.97 -4.35
C PHE A 117 -6.56 -2.36 -3.38
N GLY A 118 -6.62 -2.76 -2.10
CA GLY A 118 -5.72 -2.28 -1.04
C GLY A 118 -4.24 -2.61 -1.27
N LEU A 119 -3.92 -3.68 -1.98
CA LEU A 119 -2.55 -4.03 -2.34
C LEU A 119 -1.88 -3.00 -3.27
N GLY A 120 -2.66 -2.11 -3.89
CA GLY A 120 -2.13 -1.01 -4.70
C GLY A 120 -1.40 -1.47 -5.95
N ILE A 121 -1.84 -2.57 -6.58
CA ILE A 121 -1.28 -3.05 -7.83
C ILE A 121 -1.52 -2.01 -8.92
N ARG A 122 -0.46 -1.62 -9.63
CA ARG A 122 -0.54 -0.62 -10.70
C ARG A 122 -1.61 -1.03 -11.72
N PHE A 123 -2.45 -0.08 -12.11
CA PHE A 123 -3.60 -0.25 -13.01
C PHE A 123 -4.77 -1.09 -12.47
N VAL A 124 -4.70 -1.60 -11.24
CA VAL A 124 -5.80 -2.30 -10.60
C VAL A 124 -6.55 -1.34 -9.67
N GLY A 125 -7.47 -0.57 -10.24
CA GLY A 125 -8.39 0.28 -9.50
C GLY A 125 -9.53 -0.50 -8.84
N GLU A 126 -10.44 0.19 -8.16
CA GLU A 126 -11.55 -0.43 -7.43
C GLU A 126 -12.46 -1.27 -8.36
N THR A 127 -12.74 -0.76 -9.56
CA THR A 127 -13.58 -1.46 -10.56
C THR A 127 -12.90 -2.73 -11.05
N VAL A 128 -11.63 -2.63 -11.44
CA VAL A 128 -10.84 -3.78 -11.93
C VAL A 128 -10.71 -4.83 -10.82
N ALA A 129 -10.45 -4.44 -9.59
CA ALA A 129 -10.39 -5.35 -8.44
C ALA A 129 -11.70 -6.13 -8.27
N LYS A 130 -12.86 -5.46 -8.37
CA LYS A 130 -14.17 -6.12 -8.29
C LYS A 130 -14.39 -7.13 -9.41
N LYS A 131 -14.01 -6.80 -10.65
CA LYS A 131 -14.13 -7.69 -11.81
C LYS A 131 -13.25 -8.92 -11.67
N LEU A 132 -11.98 -8.73 -11.31
CA LEU A 132 -11.04 -9.82 -11.05
C LEU A 132 -11.54 -10.76 -9.95
N CYS A 133 -12.05 -10.21 -8.86
CA CYS A 133 -12.59 -11.02 -7.75
C CYS A 133 -13.87 -11.77 -8.10
N LYS A 134 -14.68 -11.22 -9.01
CA LYS A 134 -15.87 -11.92 -9.53
C LYS A 134 -15.48 -13.12 -10.37
N GLN A 135 -14.43 -13.01 -11.17
CA GLN A 135 -13.96 -14.09 -12.05
C GLN A 135 -13.16 -15.14 -11.28
N PHE A 136 -12.14 -14.75 -10.52
CA PHE A 136 -11.22 -15.67 -9.88
C PHE A 136 -11.61 -16.10 -8.47
N LYS A 137 -12.47 -15.35 -7.79
CA LYS A 137 -13.06 -15.60 -6.47
C LYS A 137 -12.10 -15.77 -5.29
N SER A 138 -10.83 -16.09 -5.51
CA SER A 138 -9.81 -16.24 -4.47
C SER A 138 -8.44 -15.78 -4.94
N ILE A 139 -7.56 -15.47 -3.99
CA ILE A 139 -6.17 -15.08 -4.29
C ILE A 139 -5.41 -16.23 -4.95
N GLN A 140 -5.67 -17.46 -4.53
CA GLN A 140 -5.02 -18.66 -5.09
C GLN A 140 -5.39 -18.84 -6.57
N ALA A 141 -6.68 -18.70 -6.91
CA ALA A 141 -7.13 -18.77 -8.30
C ALA A 141 -6.51 -17.65 -9.14
N LEU A 142 -6.43 -16.43 -8.60
CA LEU A 142 -5.82 -15.29 -9.30
C LEU A 142 -4.31 -15.48 -9.51
N GLN A 143 -3.59 -16.05 -8.52
CA GLN A 143 -2.16 -16.34 -8.66
C GLN A 143 -1.84 -17.42 -9.68
N GLN A 144 -2.76 -18.35 -9.90
CA GLN A 144 -2.63 -19.44 -10.89
C GLN A 144 -3.15 -19.07 -12.27
N ALA A 145 -3.80 -17.92 -12.42
CA ALA A 145 -4.37 -17.46 -13.67
C ALA A 145 -3.28 -17.22 -14.72
N SER A 146 -3.55 -17.66 -15.95
CA SER A 146 -2.70 -17.35 -17.10
C SER A 146 -2.90 -15.90 -17.56
N LEU A 147 -1.96 -15.38 -18.35
CA LEU A 147 -2.10 -14.06 -18.96
C LEU A 147 -3.35 -13.98 -19.85
N GLU A 148 -3.63 -15.05 -20.61
CA GLU A 148 -4.81 -15.11 -21.48
C GLU A 148 -6.11 -15.01 -20.66
N GLU A 149 -6.21 -15.71 -19.53
CA GLU A 149 -7.37 -15.63 -18.64
C GLU A 149 -7.55 -14.23 -18.04
N LEU A 150 -6.45 -13.57 -17.70
CA LEU A 150 -6.48 -12.19 -17.18
C LEU A 150 -6.93 -11.18 -18.25
N ILE A 151 -6.47 -11.35 -19.51
CA ILE A 151 -6.86 -10.50 -20.63
C ILE A 151 -8.35 -10.67 -20.97
N GLN A 152 -8.91 -11.85 -20.79
CA GLN A 152 -10.33 -12.15 -21.03
C GLN A 152 -11.25 -11.61 -19.92
N THR A 153 -10.71 -11.05 -18.84
CA THR A 153 -11.54 -10.40 -17.84
C THR A 153 -12.19 -9.18 -18.48
N GLU A 154 -13.51 -9.22 -18.66
CA GLU A 154 -14.30 -8.16 -19.32
C GLU A 154 -14.07 -6.80 -18.66
N ASP A 155 -13.86 -5.78 -19.51
CA ASP A 155 -13.78 -4.36 -19.11
C ASP A 155 -15.10 -3.83 -18.53
#